data_a14d9dae5263ab7159b4ffb443e21195
#
_entry.id   a14d9dae5263ab7159b4ffb443e21195
#
_cell.length_a   1.000
_cell.length_b   1.000
_cell.length_c   1.000
_cell.angle_alpha   90.00
_cell.angle_beta   90.00
_cell.angle_gamma   90.00
#
_symmetry.space_group_name_H-M   'P 1'
#
loop_
_entity.id
_entity.type
_entity.pdbx_description
1 polymer ?
#
loop_
_entity_poly.entity_id
_entity_poly.type
_entity_poly.pdbx_seq_one_letter_code
_entity_poly.pdbx_strand_id
1 'polypeptide(L)'
;DWLEVMLGYMQEPDVAAVGPMLLLEDGRIQSAGHSHTPYPHNFYNGRSINELGELGILKVARECTGVTGACMMVRRNAYFEVGGLSKSFPLSFNDVDLSFKFLDRGYRIIWTPFARLFHFETATRPNVSTPQEVELITNRWGNRIYNDEYCRIE
;
A
#
# COMPACT_ATOMS: atom_id res chain seq x y z
N ASP A 1 6.78 -15.45 -12.17
CA ASP A 1 7.68 -14.33 -11.87
C ASP A 1 6.88 -13.15 -11.31
N TRP A 2 7.28 -12.63 -10.14
CA TRP A 2 6.57 -11.55 -9.44
C TRP A 2 6.51 -10.25 -10.27
N LEU A 3 7.57 -9.95 -11.00
CA LEU A 3 7.68 -8.75 -11.82
C LEU A 3 6.68 -8.78 -13.00
N GLU A 4 6.59 -9.91 -13.68
CA GLU A 4 5.67 -10.12 -14.79
C GLU A 4 4.21 -10.04 -14.35
N VAL A 5 3.90 -10.61 -13.17
CA VAL A 5 2.55 -10.51 -12.57
C VAL A 5 2.19 -9.04 -12.33
N MET A 6 3.08 -8.26 -11.74
CA MET A 6 2.82 -6.83 -11.48
C MET A 6 2.73 -6.03 -12.77
N LEU A 7 3.60 -6.31 -13.76
CA LEU A 7 3.55 -5.67 -15.08
C LEU A 7 2.25 -5.97 -15.82
N GLY A 8 1.65 -7.14 -15.61
CA GLY A 8 0.35 -7.50 -16.18
C GLY A 8 -0.74 -6.48 -15.81
N TYR A 9 -0.84 -6.11 -14.54
CA TYR A 9 -1.80 -5.08 -14.08
C TYR A 9 -1.45 -3.67 -14.58
N MET A 10 -0.19 -3.39 -14.83
CA MET A 10 0.24 -2.10 -15.39
C MET A 10 -0.12 -1.92 -16.87
N GLN A 11 -0.67 -2.94 -17.57
CA GLN A 11 -1.20 -2.77 -18.91
C GLN A 11 -2.49 -1.91 -18.90
N GLU A 12 -3.23 -1.90 -17.80
CA GLU A 12 -4.39 -1.03 -17.64
C GLU A 12 -3.91 0.43 -17.47
N PRO A 13 -4.31 1.36 -18.38
CA PRO A 13 -3.72 2.71 -18.40
C PRO A 13 -4.04 3.57 -17.19
N ASP A 14 -5.12 3.28 -16.50
CA ASP A 14 -5.59 3.96 -15.29
C ASP A 14 -4.98 3.39 -13.98
N VAL A 15 -4.19 2.31 -14.04
CA VAL A 15 -3.46 1.80 -12.88
C VAL A 15 -2.15 2.57 -12.71
N ALA A 16 -2.03 3.31 -11.60
CA ALA A 16 -0.82 4.06 -11.25
C ALA A 16 0.17 3.27 -10.39
N ALA A 17 -0.31 2.37 -9.56
CA ALA A 17 0.55 1.58 -8.68
C ALA A 17 0.06 0.14 -8.53
N VAL A 18 1.01 -0.77 -8.36
CA VAL A 18 0.76 -2.19 -8.04
C VAL A 18 1.68 -2.60 -6.90
N GLY A 19 1.11 -3.28 -5.89
CA GLY A 19 1.86 -3.87 -4.78
C GLY A 19 1.67 -5.37 -4.69
N PRO A 20 2.72 -6.15 -4.35
CA PRO A 20 2.63 -7.58 -4.12
C PRO A 20 2.14 -7.89 -2.71
N MET A 21 1.87 -9.17 -2.44
CA MET A 21 1.82 -9.69 -1.08
C MET A 21 3.24 -9.72 -0.52
N LEU A 22 3.47 -8.96 0.55
CA LEU A 22 4.74 -9.04 1.29
C LEU A 22 4.62 -9.99 2.47
N LEU A 23 5.70 -10.72 2.70
CA LEU A 23 5.81 -11.72 3.76
C LEU A 23 6.91 -11.33 4.74
N LEU A 24 6.66 -11.61 6.02
CA LEU A 24 7.65 -11.59 7.08
C LEU A 24 8.62 -12.77 6.93
N GLU A 25 9.72 -12.74 7.65
CA GLU A 25 10.74 -13.81 7.66
C GLU A 25 10.16 -15.19 8.01
N ASP A 26 9.16 -15.23 8.88
CA ASP A 26 8.46 -16.46 9.30
C ASP A 26 7.35 -16.92 8.33
N GLY A 27 7.19 -16.25 7.20
CA GLY A 27 6.21 -16.58 6.16
C GLY A 27 4.79 -16.07 6.40
N ARG A 28 4.54 -15.36 7.50
CA ARG A 28 3.26 -14.68 7.71
C ARG A 28 3.14 -13.44 6.80
N ILE A 29 1.92 -12.99 6.56
CA ILE A 29 1.67 -11.79 5.78
C ILE A 29 2.25 -10.58 6.53
N GLN A 30 3.08 -9.79 5.85
CA GLN A 30 3.51 -8.48 6.30
C GLN A 30 2.56 -7.39 5.77
N SER A 31 2.19 -7.46 4.49
CA SER A 31 1.28 -6.50 3.87
C SER A 31 0.45 -7.14 2.77
N ALA A 32 -0.85 -6.96 2.86
CA ALA A 32 -1.82 -7.24 1.80
C ALA A 32 -2.42 -5.93 1.26
N GLY A 33 -1.58 -4.93 0.99
CA GLY A 33 -1.99 -3.57 0.72
C GLY A 33 -2.18 -2.77 2.01
N HIS A 34 -2.63 -1.53 1.90
CA HIS A 34 -2.99 -0.72 3.06
C HIS A 34 -4.46 -0.90 3.45
N SER A 35 -4.74 -0.82 4.74
CA SER A 35 -6.03 -0.45 5.29
C SER A 35 -5.89 0.86 6.07
N HIS A 36 -6.90 1.70 6.00
CA HIS A 36 -6.92 3.01 6.65
C HIS A 36 -7.93 3.08 7.82
N THR A 37 -8.54 1.96 8.16
CA THR A 37 -9.48 1.89 9.27
C THR A 37 -8.91 1.02 10.40
N PRO A 38 -8.73 1.55 11.62
CA PRO A 38 -9.00 2.92 12.09
C PRO A 38 -7.83 3.92 11.84
N TYR A 39 -6.74 3.50 11.25
CA TYR A 39 -5.56 4.30 10.88
C TYR A 39 -4.76 3.60 9.77
N PRO A 40 -3.88 4.30 9.02
CA PRO A 40 -3.08 3.67 7.99
C PRO A 40 -2.17 2.57 8.54
N HIS A 41 -2.34 1.35 8.04
CA HIS A 41 -1.52 0.20 8.42
C HIS A 41 -1.45 -0.83 7.29
N ASN A 42 -0.50 -1.74 7.38
CA ASN A 42 -0.41 -2.89 6.49
C ASN A 42 -1.53 -3.88 6.80
N PHE A 43 -2.42 -4.07 5.81
CA PHE A 43 -3.60 -4.92 5.95
C PHE A 43 -3.19 -6.40 6.12
N TYR A 44 -3.87 -7.11 7.01
CA TYR A 44 -3.59 -8.51 7.39
C TYR A 44 -2.19 -8.77 7.94
N ASN A 45 -1.48 -7.76 8.47
CA ASN A 45 -0.17 -7.95 9.07
C ASN A 45 -0.20 -9.02 10.17
N GLY A 46 0.78 -9.94 10.14
CA GLY A 46 0.92 -11.04 11.09
C GLY A 46 -0.01 -12.23 10.88
N ARG A 47 -0.93 -12.17 9.91
CA ARG A 47 -1.88 -13.27 9.62
C ARG A 47 -1.24 -14.35 8.75
N SER A 48 -1.84 -15.54 8.79
CA SER A 48 -1.34 -16.66 7.98
C SER A 48 -1.60 -16.46 6.49
N ILE A 49 -0.63 -16.80 5.66
CA ILE A 49 -0.77 -16.83 4.20
C ILE A 49 -1.86 -17.82 3.71
N ASN A 50 -2.23 -18.79 4.55
CA ASN A 50 -3.25 -19.79 4.23
C ASN A 50 -4.67 -19.27 4.48
N GLU A 51 -4.83 -18.16 5.18
CA GLU A 51 -6.15 -17.55 5.39
C GLU A 51 -6.77 -17.11 4.06
N LEU A 52 -8.08 -17.17 3.99
CA LEU A 52 -8.84 -16.65 2.85
C LEU A 52 -9.05 -15.14 2.97
N GLY A 53 -9.05 -14.63 4.20
CA GLY A 53 -9.57 -13.30 4.51
C GLY A 53 -11.09 -13.26 4.35
N GLU A 54 -11.69 -12.13 4.68
CA GLU A 54 -13.12 -11.93 4.50
C GLU A 54 -13.49 -12.02 3.02
N LEU A 55 -14.54 -12.78 2.71
CA LEU A 55 -15.00 -13.03 1.34
C LEU A 55 -13.90 -13.51 0.36
N GLY A 56 -12.81 -14.09 0.87
CA GLY A 56 -11.71 -14.57 0.03
C GLY A 56 -10.77 -13.48 -0.47
N ILE A 57 -10.79 -12.30 0.12
CA ILE A 57 -10.04 -11.09 -0.31
C ILE A 57 -8.52 -11.31 -0.43
N LEU A 58 -7.96 -12.29 0.30
CA LEU A 58 -6.53 -12.63 0.23
C LEU A 58 -6.15 -13.55 -0.95
N LYS A 59 -7.13 -13.98 -1.75
CA LYS A 59 -6.90 -14.89 -2.88
C LYS A 59 -7.13 -14.25 -4.23
N VAL A 60 -7.50 -12.98 -4.27
CA VAL A 60 -7.81 -12.23 -5.50
C VAL A 60 -7.04 -10.91 -5.54
N ALA A 61 -6.66 -10.50 -6.73
CA ALA A 61 -6.17 -9.13 -6.92
C ALA A 61 -7.34 -8.15 -6.76
N ARG A 62 -7.08 -7.00 -6.16
CA ARG A 62 -8.12 -6.01 -5.87
C ARG A 62 -7.58 -4.59 -5.87
N GLU A 63 -8.47 -3.65 -6.04
CA GLU A 63 -8.21 -2.25 -5.75
C GLU A 63 -8.05 -2.03 -4.24
N CYS A 64 -7.22 -1.09 -3.88
CA CYS A 64 -6.97 -0.71 -2.49
C CYS A 64 -6.59 0.77 -2.39
N THR A 65 -6.70 1.33 -1.18
CA THR A 65 -6.34 2.72 -0.91
C THR A 65 -4.85 2.99 -1.08
N GLY A 66 -4.01 1.97 -0.92
CA GLY A 66 -2.57 2.10 -1.11
C GLY A 66 -1.84 0.79 -0.97
N VAL A 67 -0.56 0.82 -1.32
CA VAL A 67 0.39 -0.28 -1.14
C VAL A 67 1.68 0.26 -0.55
N THR A 68 2.37 -0.57 0.25
CA THR A 68 3.58 -0.13 0.95
C THR A 68 4.74 0.14 0.00
N GLY A 69 5.50 1.19 0.30
CA GLY A 69 6.71 1.55 -0.41
C GLY A 69 7.85 0.52 -0.31
N ALA A 70 7.72 -0.51 0.53
CA ALA A 70 8.68 -1.60 0.61
C ALA A 70 8.82 -2.37 -0.73
N CYS A 71 7.70 -2.49 -1.47
CA CYS A 71 7.71 -2.91 -2.87
C CYS A 71 6.46 -2.34 -3.57
N MET A 72 6.66 -1.33 -4.37
CA MET A 72 5.61 -0.66 -5.14
C MET A 72 6.09 -0.44 -6.58
N MET A 73 5.42 -1.05 -7.53
CA MET A 73 5.61 -0.71 -8.95
C MET A 73 4.72 0.50 -9.27
N VAL A 74 5.30 1.53 -9.91
CA VAL A 74 4.56 2.75 -10.24
C VAL A 74 4.65 3.08 -11.72
N ARG A 75 3.57 3.62 -12.27
CA ARG A 75 3.54 4.19 -13.61
C ARG A 75 4.35 5.48 -13.64
N ARG A 76 5.42 5.50 -14.43
CA ARG A 76 6.38 6.62 -14.48
C ARG A 76 5.67 7.96 -14.72
N ASN A 77 4.76 8.03 -15.68
CA ASN A 77 4.09 9.29 -16.02
C ASN A 77 3.17 9.76 -14.88
N ALA A 78 2.39 8.87 -14.27
CA ALA A 78 1.56 9.19 -13.12
C ALA A 78 2.40 9.66 -11.92
N TYR A 79 3.55 9.03 -11.69
CA TYR A 79 4.47 9.42 -10.61
C TYR A 79 4.95 10.87 -10.77
N PHE A 80 5.37 11.27 -11.98
CA PHE A 80 5.79 12.64 -12.21
C PHE A 80 4.63 13.64 -12.24
N GLU A 81 3.48 13.24 -12.74
CA GLU A 81 2.26 14.06 -12.75
C GLU A 81 1.85 14.50 -11.33
N VAL A 82 1.95 13.60 -10.35
CA VAL A 82 1.59 13.90 -8.96
C VAL A 82 2.76 14.49 -8.15
N GLY A 83 3.92 14.71 -8.78
CA GLY A 83 5.10 15.27 -8.12
C GLY A 83 5.89 14.26 -7.28
N GLY A 84 5.65 12.97 -7.45
CA GLY A 84 6.39 11.88 -6.79
C GLY A 84 6.24 11.85 -5.27
N LEU A 85 7.23 11.26 -4.59
CA LEU A 85 7.28 11.21 -3.13
C LEU A 85 7.50 12.61 -2.53
N SER A 86 6.76 12.92 -1.48
CA SER A 86 6.88 14.20 -0.77
C SER A 86 8.10 14.21 0.15
N LYS A 87 8.91 15.27 0.06
CA LYS A 87 10.03 15.51 0.98
C LYS A 87 9.57 15.77 2.42
N SER A 88 8.28 16.10 2.63
CA SER A 88 7.70 16.30 3.95
C SER A 88 7.51 15.00 4.72
N PHE A 89 7.55 13.85 4.04
CA PHE A 89 7.43 12.52 4.63
C PHE A 89 8.71 11.70 4.34
N PRO A 90 9.82 12.00 5.01
CA PRO A 90 11.09 11.36 4.70
C PRO A 90 11.17 9.89 5.13
N LEU A 91 10.39 9.49 6.13
CA LEU A 91 10.43 8.15 6.72
C LEU A 91 9.07 7.46 6.69
N SER A 92 8.04 8.03 7.33
CA SER A 92 6.71 7.43 7.43
C SER A 92 5.73 8.13 6.49
N PHE A 93 4.65 7.42 6.11
CA PHE A 93 3.55 7.95 5.30
C PHE A 93 3.90 8.42 3.88
N ASN A 94 5.12 8.22 3.40
CA ASN A 94 5.48 8.63 2.04
C ASN A 94 4.71 7.84 0.97
N ASP A 95 4.46 6.57 1.20
CA ASP A 95 3.65 5.67 0.37
C ASP A 95 2.14 5.96 0.51
N VAL A 96 1.68 6.28 1.71
CA VAL A 96 0.30 6.73 1.98
C VAL A 96 0.02 8.03 1.24
N ASP A 97 0.89 9.04 1.35
CA ASP A 97 0.77 10.31 0.64
C ASP A 97 0.78 10.12 -0.89
N LEU A 98 1.68 9.31 -1.41
CA LEU A 98 1.77 9.02 -2.84
C LEU A 98 0.50 8.31 -3.34
N SER A 99 -0.01 7.36 -2.55
CA SER A 99 -1.25 6.64 -2.86
C SER A 99 -2.44 7.59 -2.99
N PHE A 100 -2.64 8.47 -2.02
CA PHE A 100 -3.72 9.48 -2.10
C PHE A 100 -3.56 10.44 -3.27
N LYS A 101 -2.35 10.84 -3.62
CA LYS A 101 -2.10 11.65 -4.81
C LYS A 101 -2.55 10.96 -6.09
N PHE A 102 -2.31 9.65 -6.22
CA PHE A 102 -2.79 8.87 -7.36
C PHE A 102 -4.33 8.81 -7.39
N LEU A 103 -4.95 8.49 -6.25
CA LEU A 103 -6.40 8.43 -6.14
C LEU A 103 -7.07 9.77 -6.47
N ASP A 104 -6.50 10.91 -6.05
CA ASP A 104 -7.00 12.25 -6.38
C ASP A 104 -6.95 12.59 -7.87
N ARG A 105 -6.12 11.90 -8.63
CA ARG A 105 -6.06 12.01 -10.10
C ARG A 105 -6.94 11.00 -10.82
N GLY A 106 -7.70 10.19 -10.07
CA GLY A 106 -8.59 9.16 -10.61
C GLY A 106 -7.86 7.88 -11.04
N TYR A 107 -6.60 7.70 -10.62
CA TYR A 107 -5.89 6.45 -10.85
C TYR A 107 -6.33 5.38 -9.85
N ARG A 108 -6.17 4.12 -10.26
CA ARG A 108 -6.37 2.94 -9.42
C ARG A 108 -5.03 2.44 -8.87
N ILE A 109 -5.10 1.82 -7.70
CA ILE A 109 -3.98 1.13 -7.05
C ILE A 109 -4.39 -0.32 -6.84
N ILE A 110 -3.58 -1.26 -7.30
CA ILE A 110 -3.87 -2.70 -7.26
C ILE A 110 -2.94 -3.38 -6.27
N TRP A 111 -3.51 -4.18 -5.39
CA TRP A 111 -2.78 -5.19 -4.64
C TRP A 111 -3.02 -6.57 -5.24
N THR A 112 -1.96 -7.42 -5.30
CA THR A 112 -2.06 -8.77 -5.85
C THR A 112 -1.43 -9.82 -4.94
N PRO A 113 -2.13 -10.95 -4.67
CA PRO A 113 -1.56 -12.08 -3.93
C PRO A 113 -0.70 -13.00 -4.80
N PHE A 114 -0.68 -12.79 -6.12
CA PHE A 114 0.00 -13.65 -7.09
C PHE A 114 1.47 -13.29 -7.27
N ALA A 115 1.89 -12.11 -6.84
CA ALA A 115 3.28 -11.73 -6.65
C ALA A 115 3.58 -11.78 -5.14
N ARG A 116 4.61 -12.52 -4.73
CA ARG A 116 4.97 -12.71 -3.32
C ARG A 116 6.45 -12.47 -3.11
N LEU A 117 6.77 -11.64 -2.13
CA LEU A 117 8.14 -11.27 -1.79
C LEU A 117 8.31 -11.24 -0.28
N PHE A 118 9.52 -11.56 0.19
CA PHE A 118 9.88 -11.35 1.58
C PHE A 118 10.38 -9.94 1.80
N HIS A 119 9.93 -9.31 2.88
CA HIS A 119 10.44 -8.03 3.33
C HIS A 119 10.87 -8.12 4.80
N PHE A 120 12.17 -8.06 5.03
CA PHE A 120 12.77 -8.13 6.37
C PHE A 120 12.68 -6.76 7.04
N GLU A 121 11.57 -6.52 7.74
CA GLU A 121 11.34 -5.26 8.48
C GLU A 121 12.40 -5.04 9.57
N THR A 122 12.61 -3.78 9.93
CA THR A 122 13.49 -3.35 11.03
C THR A 122 14.99 -3.63 10.86
N ALA A 123 15.43 -4.25 9.76
CA ALA A 123 16.85 -4.47 9.52
C ALA A 123 17.67 -3.16 9.47
N THR A 124 17.03 -2.02 9.13
CA THR A 124 17.72 -0.76 8.92
C THR A 124 17.16 0.41 9.73
N ARG A 125 15.93 0.33 10.28
CA ARG A 125 15.33 1.43 11.05
C ARG A 125 14.19 0.96 11.96
N PRO A 126 13.90 1.69 13.09
CA PRO A 126 12.68 1.48 13.87
C PRO A 126 11.44 1.80 13.03
N ASN A 127 10.40 0.98 13.14
CA ASN A 127 9.10 1.23 12.49
C ASN A 127 8.20 2.07 13.41
N VAL A 128 8.58 3.34 13.63
CA VAL A 128 7.84 4.26 14.51
C VAL A 128 7.64 5.58 13.78
N SER A 129 6.38 5.97 13.59
CA SER A 129 6.02 7.30 13.10
C SER A 129 6.20 8.33 14.21
N THR A 130 6.74 9.49 13.86
CA THR A 130 6.84 10.60 14.81
C THR A 130 5.50 11.33 14.95
N PRO A 131 5.20 11.97 16.11
CA PRO A 131 4.01 12.79 16.26
C PRO A 131 3.89 13.88 15.18
N GLN A 132 5.01 14.45 14.75
CA GLN A 132 5.06 15.47 13.70
C GLN A 132 4.63 14.90 12.32
N GLU A 133 5.07 13.69 11.97
CA GLU A 133 4.64 13.04 10.72
C GLU A 133 3.15 12.71 10.75
N VAL A 134 2.61 12.28 11.90
CA VAL A 134 1.18 12.03 12.08
C VAL A 134 0.38 13.32 11.93
N GLU A 135 0.82 14.41 12.53
CA GLU A 135 0.17 15.73 12.39
C GLU A 135 0.20 16.21 10.92
N LEU A 136 1.35 16.10 10.27
CA LEU A 136 1.51 16.52 8.87
C LEU A 136 0.59 15.74 7.92
N ILE A 137 0.52 14.42 8.04
CA ILE A 137 -0.33 13.60 7.17
C ILE A 137 -1.81 13.87 7.42
N THR A 138 -2.19 14.06 8.71
CA THR A 138 -3.56 14.41 9.10
C THR A 138 -3.96 15.78 8.57
N ASN A 139 -3.09 16.79 8.69
CA ASN A 139 -3.35 18.14 8.17
C ASN A 139 -3.48 18.13 6.64
N ARG A 140 -2.74 17.27 5.95
CA ARG A 140 -2.77 17.20 4.49
C ARG A 140 -4.00 16.48 3.94
N TRP A 141 -4.39 15.36 4.53
CA TRP A 141 -5.42 14.47 3.98
C TRP A 141 -6.71 14.40 4.81
N GLY A 142 -6.71 15.04 6.01
CA GLY A 142 -7.87 15.09 6.88
C GLY A 142 -8.36 13.69 7.28
N ASN A 143 -9.67 13.54 7.35
CA ASN A 143 -10.30 12.27 7.76
C ASN A 143 -10.12 11.12 6.77
N ARG A 144 -9.65 11.37 5.55
CA ARG A 144 -9.40 10.31 4.55
C ARG A 144 -8.39 9.28 5.02
N ILE A 145 -7.41 9.70 5.82
CA ILE A 145 -6.40 8.77 6.37
C ILE A 145 -6.97 7.80 7.40
N TYR A 146 -8.20 8.01 7.87
CA TYR A 146 -8.89 7.16 8.84
C TYR A 146 -10.10 6.43 8.26
N ASN A 147 -10.37 6.60 6.96
CA ASN A 147 -11.48 5.98 6.26
C ASN A 147 -10.98 5.26 5.02
N ASP A 148 -11.11 3.95 5.01
CA ASP A 148 -10.78 3.14 3.85
C ASP A 148 -11.99 3.04 2.92
N GLU A 149 -11.83 3.46 1.66
CA GLU A 149 -12.91 3.39 0.67
C GLU A 149 -13.08 1.97 0.11
N TYR A 150 -12.04 1.13 0.20
CA TYR A 150 -11.98 -0.21 -0.39
C TYR A 150 -12.12 -1.33 0.66
N CYS A 151 -11.93 -1.01 1.93
CA CYS A 151 -11.99 -1.95 3.05
C CYS A 151 -12.90 -1.39 4.15
N ARG A 152 -14.18 -1.30 3.87
CA ARG A 152 -15.18 -1.02 4.90
C ARG A 152 -15.60 -2.34 5.54
N ILE A 153 -14.89 -2.71 6.59
CA ILE A 153 -15.34 -3.74 7.51
C ILE A 153 -16.26 -3.00 8.50
N GLU A 154 -17.55 -3.22 8.38
CA GLU A 154 -18.53 -2.76 9.37
C GLU A 154 -18.48 -3.66 10.60
#